data_a11b42a9e6f5f859d4f2d6896f306800
#
_entry.id   a11b42a9e6f5f859d4f2d6896f306800
#
_cell.length_a   1.000
_cell.length_b   1.000
_cell.length_c   1.000
_cell.angle_alpha   90.00
_cell.angle_beta   90.00
_cell.angle_gamma   90.00
#
_symmetry.space_group_name_H-M   'P 1'
#
loop_
_entity.id
_entity.type
_entity.pdbx_description
1 polymer ?
#
loop_
_entity_poly.entity_id
_entity_poly.type
_entity_poly.pdbx_seq_one_letter_code
_entity_poly.pdbx_strand_id
1 'polypeptide(L)'
;MNVIYSATNIILFLGAVQGIILGLVLLTKSKRNRMANRILALILFFFSGSISLHALAHSLSIPVLTDYHPLIIGIGLINFGPLFFLYIQSLTKPDFTFNRYQLIHFIPFGLILFAVVMVSLIFPGSEYENRFQEAIFLGVFVLSPAYIAASIPLFSRFSRRIKQNYSSIEKMDLSWIRFLLFCFVSILVMIVLIHLFTEDEHIGDYVWILTSIVIYLMGYFGLVQPEIFSGNLNQFGQETSISQKKYQKSTLTDSMAESCYRKLKAVMASKQLFLNSDLTLPVLAEELNFSTHHLSQVINERTGQSF
;
A
#
# COMPACT_ATOMS: atom_id res chain seq x y z
N MET A 1 10.60 -36.33 -9.30
CA MET A 1 9.63 -35.30 -9.74
C MET A 1 8.53 -35.06 -8.70
N ASN A 2 7.90 -36.09 -8.18
CA ASN A 2 6.72 -35.93 -7.28
C ASN A 2 6.96 -35.22 -5.93
N VAL A 3 8.15 -35.29 -5.32
CA VAL A 3 8.42 -34.72 -3.98
C VAL A 3 8.59 -33.20 -4.03
N ILE A 4 9.26 -32.67 -5.06
CA ILE A 4 9.46 -31.21 -5.22
C ILE A 4 8.14 -30.52 -5.51
N TYR A 5 7.33 -31.06 -6.40
CA TYR A 5 5.98 -30.55 -6.68
C TYR A 5 5.07 -30.57 -5.45
N SER A 6 5.16 -31.62 -4.64
CA SER A 6 4.41 -31.71 -3.39
C SER A 6 4.81 -30.60 -2.39
N ALA A 7 6.12 -30.31 -2.25
CA ALA A 7 6.61 -29.26 -1.37
C ALA A 7 6.21 -27.86 -1.87
N THR A 8 6.32 -27.59 -3.16
CA THR A 8 5.89 -26.32 -3.77
C THR A 8 4.41 -26.07 -3.51
N ASN A 9 3.55 -27.05 -3.81
CA ASN A 9 2.11 -26.93 -3.58
C ASN A 9 1.75 -26.67 -2.11
N ILE A 10 2.46 -27.31 -1.16
CA ILE A 10 2.26 -27.04 0.27
C ILE A 10 2.58 -25.59 0.61
N ILE A 11 3.70 -25.04 0.11
CA ILE A 11 4.08 -23.63 0.33
C ILE A 11 3.02 -22.69 -0.23
N LEU A 12 2.54 -22.97 -1.44
CA LEU A 12 1.52 -22.15 -2.11
C LEU A 12 0.19 -22.18 -1.33
N PHE A 13 -0.29 -23.34 -0.92
CA PHE A 13 -1.52 -23.47 -0.14
C PHE A 13 -1.41 -22.77 1.22
N LEU A 14 -0.28 -22.92 1.91
CA LEU A 14 -0.05 -22.23 3.17
C LEU A 14 -0.04 -20.70 2.98
N GLY A 15 0.62 -20.20 1.92
CA GLY A 15 0.63 -18.78 1.57
C GLY A 15 -0.78 -18.24 1.27
N ALA A 16 -1.58 -19.00 0.51
CA ALA A 16 -2.95 -18.63 0.18
C ALA A 16 -3.84 -18.58 1.44
N VAL A 17 -3.78 -19.60 2.29
CA VAL A 17 -4.55 -19.65 3.56
C VAL A 17 -4.16 -18.48 4.46
N GLN A 18 -2.86 -18.21 4.62
CA GLN A 18 -2.40 -17.08 5.43
C GLN A 18 -2.89 -15.74 4.88
N GLY A 19 -2.85 -15.53 3.56
CA GLY A 19 -3.35 -14.29 2.95
C GLY A 19 -4.85 -14.11 3.15
N ILE A 20 -5.64 -15.18 3.10
CA ILE A 20 -7.08 -15.15 3.41
C ILE A 20 -7.30 -14.76 4.88
N ILE A 21 -6.59 -15.42 5.80
CA ILE A 21 -6.70 -15.13 7.25
C ILE A 21 -6.33 -13.67 7.52
N LEU A 22 -5.22 -13.19 6.97
CA LEU A 22 -4.78 -11.79 7.13
C LEU A 22 -5.80 -10.81 6.55
N GLY A 23 -6.36 -11.10 5.38
CA GLY A 23 -7.43 -10.30 4.78
C GLY A 23 -8.67 -10.22 5.68
N LEU A 24 -9.12 -11.35 6.25
CA LEU A 24 -10.23 -11.38 7.20
C LEU A 24 -9.92 -10.57 8.47
N VAL A 25 -8.74 -10.73 9.04
CA VAL A 25 -8.29 -9.96 10.21
C VAL A 25 -8.29 -8.46 9.92
N LEU A 26 -7.86 -8.02 8.73
CA LEU A 26 -7.89 -6.61 8.33
C LEU A 26 -9.32 -6.06 8.24
N LEU A 27 -10.29 -6.86 7.82
CA LEU A 27 -11.70 -6.45 7.76
C LEU A 27 -12.31 -6.25 9.16
N THR A 28 -11.84 -6.97 10.17
CA THR A 28 -12.30 -6.85 11.56
C THR A 28 -11.62 -5.72 12.32
N LYS A 29 -10.43 -5.30 11.88
CA LYS A 29 -9.66 -4.23 12.55
C LYS A 29 -10.25 -2.84 12.33
N SER A 30 -9.94 -1.98 13.26
CA SER A 30 -10.16 -0.53 13.43
C SER A 30 -11.12 0.19 12.48
N LYS A 31 -12.09 0.88 13.08
CA LYS A 31 -13.02 1.79 12.39
C LYS A 31 -12.31 2.96 11.69
N ARG A 32 -11.10 3.31 12.11
CA ARG A 32 -10.40 4.54 11.71
C ARG A 32 -9.71 4.45 10.34
N ASN A 33 -9.05 3.32 10.00
CA ASN A 33 -8.46 3.06 8.67
C ASN A 33 -9.29 2.06 7.85
N ARG A 34 -10.59 2.05 8.07
CA ARG A 34 -11.48 1.02 7.51
C ARG A 34 -11.35 0.86 6.00
N MET A 35 -11.18 1.97 5.26
CA MET A 35 -11.08 1.91 3.81
C MET A 35 -9.72 1.35 3.36
N ALA A 36 -8.61 1.79 3.95
CA ALA A 36 -7.29 1.25 3.65
C ALA A 36 -7.22 -0.25 3.94
N ASN A 37 -7.73 -0.68 5.10
CA ASN A 37 -7.77 -2.08 5.47
C ASN A 37 -8.63 -2.92 4.50
N ARG A 38 -9.75 -2.39 4.01
CA ARG A 38 -10.60 -3.07 3.02
C ARG A 38 -9.88 -3.21 1.68
N ILE A 39 -9.20 -2.17 1.21
CA ILE A 39 -8.46 -2.23 -0.06
C ILE A 39 -7.30 -3.23 0.07
N LEU A 40 -6.56 -3.21 1.18
CA LEU A 40 -5.48 -4.16 1.43
C LEU A 40 -5.99 -5.60 1.55
N ALA A 41 -7.12 -5.82 2.23
CA ALA A 41 -7.77 -7.11 2.30
C ALA A 41 -8.19 -7.62 0.91
N LEU A 42 -8.71 -6.73 0.05
CA LEU A 42 -9.06 -7.07 -1.34
C LEU A 42 -7.83 -7.50 -2.14
N ILE A 43 -6.71 -6.79 -2.00
CA ILE A 43 -5.43 -7.16 -2.62
C ILE A 43 -4.99 -8.56 -2.15
N LEU A 44 -5.05 -8.82 -0.84
CA LEU A 44 -4.67 -10.12 -0.27
C LEU A 44 -5.58 -11.25 -0.77
N PHE A 45 -6.89 -11.05 -0.79
CA PHE A 45 -7.83 -12.05 -1.30
C PHE A 45 -7.59 -12.36 -2.77
N PHE A 46 -7.28 -11.32 -3.56
CA PHE A 46 -6.93 -11.51 -4.96
C PHE A 46 -5.67 -12.37 -5.13
N PHE A 47 -4.56 -12.02 -4.47
CA PHE A 47 -3.33 -12.81 -4.56
C PHE A 47 -3.49 -14.22 -4.00
N SER A 48 -4.18 -14.38 -2.88
CA SER A 48 -4.46 -15.71 -2.30
C SER A 48 -5.32 -16.57 -3.21
N GLY A 49 -6.32 -15.97 -3.85
CA GLY A 49 -7.15 -16.63 -4.84
C GLY A 49 -6.36 -17.05 -6.08
N SER A 50 -5.47 -16.19 -6.57
CA SER A 50 -4.60 -16.47 -7.71
C SER A 50 -3.62 -17.61 -7.41
N ILE A 51 -2.99 -17.61 -6.24
CA ILE A 51 -2.11 -18.69 -5.79
C ILE A 51 -2.89 -20.01 -5.67
N SER A 52 -4.10 -19.96 -5.08
CA SER A 52 -4.95 -21.16 -4.95
C SER A 52 -5.35 -21.71 -6.31
N LEU A 53 -5.72 -20.81 -7.24
CA LEU A 53 -6.10 -21.21 -8.61
C LEU A 53 -4.94 -21.87 -9.33
N HIS A 54 -3.74 -21.29 -9.25
CA HIS A 54 -2.53 -21.85 -9.83
C HIS A 54 -2.21 -23.24 -9.25
N ALA A 55 -2.18 -23.36 -7.93
CA ALA A 55 -1.91 -24.64 -7.25
C ALA A 55 -2.93 -25.72 -7.59
N LEU A 56 -4.23 -25.37 -7.70
CA LEU A 56 -5.29 -26.29 -8.08
C LEU A 56 -5.19 -26.71 -9.55
N ALA A 57 -4.91 -25.77 -10.47
CA ALA A 57 -4.76 -26.07 -11.88
C ALA A 57 -3.70 -27.16 -12.11
N HIS A 58 -2.53 -26.99 -11.47
CA HIS A 58 -1.45 -27.94 -11.58
C HIS A 58 -1.67 -29.24 -10.81
N SER A 59 -2.35 -29.20 -9.65
CA SER A 59 -2.58 -30.41 -8.83
C SER A 59 -3.65 -31.33 -9.41
N LEU A 60 -4.72 -30.74 -9.97
CA LEU A 60 -5.87 -31.51 -10.45
C LEU A 60 -5.82 -31.83 -11.95
N SER A 61 -4.88 -31.21 -12.70
CA SER A 61 -4.73 -31.36 -14.14
C SER A 61 -6.05 -31.21 -14.91
N ILE A 62 -6.88 -30.23 -14.49
CA ILE A 62 -8.15 -29.93 -15.15
C ILE A 62 -7.86 -29.05 -16.37
N PRO A 63 -8.08 -29.53 -17.61
CA PRO A 63 -7.67 -28.79 -18.82
C PRO A 63 -8.21 -27.36 -18.89
N VAL A 64 -9.51 -27.17 -18.62
CA VAL A 64 -10.14 -25.84 -18.62
C VAL A 64 -9.45 -24.91 -17.61
N LEU A 65 -9.02 -25.43 -16.46
CA LEU A 65 -8.37 -24.62 -15.43
C LEU A 65 -6.95 -24.28 -15.83
N THR A 66 -6.22 -25.21 -16.44
CA THR A 66 -4.85 -24.97 -16.93
C THR A 66 -4.81 -24.01 -18.10
N ASP A 67 -5.77 -24.06 -19.01
CA ASP A 67 -5.79 -23.23 -20.22
C ASP A 67 -6.17 -21.78 -19.90
N TYR A 68 -7.12 -21.54 -18.98
CA TYR A 68 -7.62 -20.20 -18.70
C TYR A 68 -7.01 -19.53 -17.46
N HIS A 69 -6.26 -20.26 -16.59
CA HIS A 69 -5.70 -19.64 -15.39
C HIS A 69 -4.72 -18.49 -15.67
N PRO A 70 -3.84 -18.50 -16.71
CA PRO A 70 -2.96 -17.39 -16.98
C PRO A 70 -3.75 -16.12 -17.36
N LEU A 71 -4.85 -16.30 -18.10
CA LEU A 71 -5.76 -15.23 -18.48
C LEU A 71 -6.41 -14.60 -17.25
N ILE A 72 -6.99 -15.42 -16.37
CA ILE A 72 -7.67 -14.97 -15.13
C ILE A 72 -6.70 -14.21 -14.24
N ILE A 73 -5.48 -14.71 -14.10
CA ILE A 73 -4.42 -14.09 -13.30
C ILE A 73 -3.98 -12.77 -13.92
N GLY A 74 -3.70 -12.76 -15.22
CA GLY A 74 -3.29 -11.54 -15.94
C GLY A 74 -4.33 -10.42 -15.85
N ILE A 75 -5.60 -10.74 -16.04
CA ILE A 75 -6.73 -9.82 -15.84
C ILE A 75 -6.73 -9.25 -14.43
N GLY A 76 -6.46 -10.07 -13.43
CA GLY A 76 -6.41 -9.60 -12.04
C GLY A 76 -5.20 -8.73 -11.75
N LEU A 77 -4.02 -9.05 -12.29
CA LEU A 77 -2.79 -8.28 -12.10
C LEU A 77 -2.91 -6.84 -12.62
N ILE A 78 -3.70 -6.60 -13.67
CA ILE A 78 -3.99 -5.24 -14.17
C ILE A 78 -4.63 -4.37 -13.08
N ASN A 79 -5.46 -4.95 -12.21
CA ASN A 79 -6.13 -4.21 -11.13
C ASN A 79 -5.22 -3.90 -9.95
N PHE A 80 -4.07 -4.55 -9.84
CA PHE A 80 -3.18 -4.32 -8.71
C PHE A 80 -2.68 -2.88 -8.65
N GLY A 81 -2.23 -2.31 -9.77
CA GLY A 81 -1.77 -0.92 -9.86
C GLY A 81 -2.81 0.08 -9.32
N PRO A 82 -4.03 0.09 -9.86
CA PRO A 82 -5.14 0.89 -9.34
C PRO A 82 -5.44 0.66 -7.85
N LEU A 83 -5.52 -0.60 -7.40
CA LEU A 83 -5.78 -0.94 -6.00
C LEU A 83 -4.67 -0.42 -5.08
N PHE A 84 -3.41 -0.59 -5.47
CA PHE A 84 -2.27 -0.08 -4.70
C PHE A 84 -2.29 1.44 -4.61
N PHE A 85 -2.57 2.13 -5.71
CA PHE A 85 -2.71 3.58 -5.73
C PHE A 85 -3.82 4.07 -4.81
N LEU A 86 -5.00 3.44 -4.87
CA LEU A 86 -6.13 3.75 -3.99
C LEU A 86 -5.80 3.44 -2.52
N TYR A 87 -5.04 2.38 -2.25
CA TYR A 87 -4.54 2.07 -0.92
C TYR A 87 -3.66 3.20 -0.38
N ILE A 88 -2.66 3.66 -1.16
CA ILE A 88 -1.81 4.80 -0.77
C ILE A 88 -2.64 6.08 -0.60
N GLN A 89 -3.61 6.35 -1.47
CA GLN A 89 -4.52 7.48 -1.29
C GLN A 89 -5.31 7.39 0.01
N SER A 90 -5.82 6.22 0.36
CA SER A 90 -6.61 6.01 1.57
C SER A 90 -5.79 6.15 2.85
N LEU A 91 -4.49 5.89 2.80
CA LEU A 91 -3.56 6.13 3.91
C LEU A 91 -3.15 7.59 4.03
N THR A 92 -3.02 8.29 2.90
CA THR A 92 -2.41 9.63 2.86
C THR A 92 -3.42 10.77 2.94
N LYS A 93 -4.70 10.50 2.63
CA LYS A 93 -5.79 11.49 2.67
C LYS A 93 -6.73 11.16 3.82
N PRO A 94 -6.89 12.05 4.84
CA PRO A 94 -7.71 11.78 6.03
C PRO A 94 -9.17 11.50 5.72
N ASP A 95 -9.74 12.23 4.75
CA ASP A 95 -11.15 12.18 4.38
C ASP A 95 -11.39 11.34 3.11
N PHE A 96 -10.50 10.34 2.87
CA PHE A 96 -10.66 9.49 1.71
C PHE A 96 -11.93 8.64 1.83
N THR A 97 -12.84 8.86 0.90
CA THR A 97 -14.03 8.03 0.71
C THR A 97 -14.01 7.45 -0.70
N PHE A 98 -14.33 6.16 -0.81
CA PHE A 98 -14.48 5.54 -2.12
C PHE A 98 -15.78 6.03 -2.75
N ASN A 99 -15.68 6.70 -3.87
CA ASN A 99 -16.83 7.20 -4.63
C ASN A 99 -16.78 6.75 -6.10
N ARG A 100 -17.81 7.08 -6.89
CA ARG A 100 -17.91 6.67 -8.29
C ARG A 100 -16.73 7.12 -9.17
N TYR A 101 -16.02 8.18 -8.80
CA TYR A 101 -14.87 8.66 -9.60
C TYR A 101 -13.66 7.73 -9.47
N GLN A 102 -13.51 6.99 -8.36
CA GLN A 102 -12.46 5.97 -8.25
C GLN A 102 -12.70 4.77 -9.16
N LEU A 103 -13.94 4.54 -9.62
CA LEU A 103 -14.23 3.46 -10.57
C LEU A 103 -13.57 3.68 -11.94
N ILE A 104 -13.21 4.92 -12.29
CA ILE A 104 -12.49 5.23 -13.54
C ILE A 104 -11.16 4.46 -13.63
N HIS A 105 -10.52 4.20 -12.49
CA HIS A 105 -9.26 3.45 -12.44
C HIS A 105 -9.41 1.98 -12.86
N PHE A 106 -10.64 1.45 -12.84
CA PHE A 106 -10.95 0.06 -13.21
C PHE A 106 -11.52 -0.05 -14.63
N ILE A 107 -11.72 1.07 -15.37
CA ILE A 107 -12.20 1.05 -16.76
C ILE A 107 -11.27 0.22 -17.66
N PRO A 108 -9.92 0.34 -17.62
CA PRO A 108 -9.06 -0.49 -18.45
C PRO A 108 -9.28 -1.98 -18.24
N PHE A 109 -9.47 -2.39 -16.99
CA PHE A 109 -9.81 -3.77 -16.66
C PHE A 109 -11.14 -4.20 -17.28
N GLY A 110 -12.19 -3.39 -17.12
CA GLY A 110 -13.51 -3.68 -17.67
C GLY A 110 -13.49 -3.81 -19.19
N LEU A 111 -12.74 -2.95 -19.87
CA LEU A 111 -12.58 -3.00 -21.33
C LEU A 111 -11.84 -4.26 -21.78
N ILE A 112 -10.73 -4.61 -21.10
CA ILE A 112 -9.97 -5.80 -21.42
C ILE A 112 -10.82 -7.05 -21.17
N LEU A 113 -11.47 -7.13 -20.01
CA LEU A 113 -12.37 -8.26 -19.69
C LEU A 113 -13.48 -8.41 -20.74
N PHE A 114 -14.13 -7.31 -21.11
CA PHE A 114 -15.16 -7.32 -22.14
C PHE A 114 -14.60 -7.82 -23.49
N ALA A 115 -13.43 -7.32 -23.89
CA ALA A 115 -12.81 -7.71 -25.14
C ALA A 115 -12.42 -9.19 -25.14
N VAL A 116 -11.86 -9.71 -24.04
CA VAL A 116 -11.53 -11.12 -23.88
C VAL A 116 -12.77 -11.99 -24.03
N VAL A 117 -13.84 -11.68 -23.30
CA VAL A 117 -15.10 -12.43 -23.39
C VAL A 117 -15.67 -12.41 -24.80
N MET A 118 -15.65 -11.25 -25.48
CA MET A 118 -16.11 -11.16 -26.85
C MET A 118 -15.30 -11.99 -27.83
N VAL A 119 -13.95 -11.97 -27.70
CA VAL A 119 -13.09 -12.77 -28.58
C VAL A 119 -13.28 -14.28 -28.33
N SER A 120 -13.33 -14.73 -27.09
CA SER A 120 -13.54 -16.14 -26.78
C SER A 120 -14.93 -16.65 -27.23
N LEU A 121 -15.95 -15.78 -27.26
CA LEU A 121 -17.28 -16.14 -27.75
C LEU A 121 -17.39 -16.18 -29.29
N ILE A 122 -16.73 -15.22 -29.96
CA ILE A 122 -16.87 -15.04 -31.43
C ILE A 122 -15.87 -15.92 -32.17
N PHE A 123 -14.66 -16.10 -31.61
CA PHE A 123 -13.53 -16.81 -32.25
C PHE A 123 -12.90 -17.86 -31.34
N PRO A 124 -13.65 -18.84 -30.83
CA PRO A 124 -13.13 -19.84 -29.90
C PRO A 124 -11.99 -20.64 -30.51
N GLY A 125 -10.89 -20.80 -29.75
CA GLY A 125 -9.71 -21.55 -30.17
C GLY A 125 -8.88 -20.90 -31.27
N SER A 126 -9.07 -19.62 -31.53
CA SER A 126 -8.34 -18.88 -32.57
C SER A 126 -7.00 -18.31 -32.10
N GLU A 127 -6.13 -17.99 -33.06
CA GLU A 127 -4.87 -17.27 -32.80
C GLU A 127 -5.08 -15.92 -32.09
N TYR A 128 -6.28 -15.34 -32.16
CA TYR A 128 -6.65 -14.12 -31.47
C TYR A 128 -6.64 -14.27 -29.94
N GLU A 129 -6.93 -15.45 -29.39
CA GLU A 129 -6.84 -15.71 -27.94
C GLU A 129 -5.39 -15.55 -27.43
N ASN A 130 -4.40 -16.05 -28.17
CA ASN A 130 -2.99 -15.90 -27.79
C ASN A 130 -2.54 -14.43 -27.86
N ARG A 131 -2.92 -13.71 -28.91
CA ARG A 131 -2.62 -12.27 -29.03
C ARG A 131 -3.28 -11.43 -27.95
N PHE A 132 -4.43 -11.87 -27.44
CA PHE A 132 -5.09 -11.21 -26.31
C PHE A 132 -4.34 -11.42 -25.00
N GLN A 133 -3.78 -12.59 -24.77
CA GLN A 133 -2.91 -12.83 -23.60
C GLN A 133 -1.69 -11.90 -23.62
N GLU A 134 -1.04 -11.74 -24.77
CA GLU A 134 0.07 -10.78 -24.94
C GLU A 134 -0.37 -9.34 -24.65
N ALA A 135 -1.55 -8.92 -25.13
CA ALA A 135 -2.09 -7.60 -24.85
C ALA A 135 -2.38 -7.37 -23.37
N ILE A 136 -2.85 -8.39 -22.63
CA ILE A 136 -3.05 -8.33 -21.19
C ILE A 136 -1.71 -8.16 -20.47
N PHE A 137 -0.71 -8.93 -20.82
CA PHE A 137 0.65 -8.79 -20.26
C PHE A 137 1.21 -7.40 -20.51
N LEU A 138 1.09 -6.88 -21.73
CA LEU A 138 1.48 -5.49 -22.04
C LEU A 138 0.73 -4.49 -21.18
N GLY A 139 -0.58 -4.67 -20.98
CA GLY A 139 -1.38 -3.86 -20.07
C GLY A 139 -0.84 -3.87 -18.63
N VAL A 140 -0.49 -5.03 -18.10
CA VAL A 140 0.13 -5.16 -16.76
C VAL A 140 1.44 -4.38 -16.68
N PHE A 141 2.30 -4.49 -17.70
CA PHE A 141 3.62 -3.84 -17.72
C PHE A 141 3.57 -2.34 -17.94
N VAL A 142 2.51 -1.80 -18.50
CA VAL A 142 2.34 -0.35 -18.68
C VAL A 142 1.54 0.27 -17.55
N LEU A 143 0.38 -0.30 -17.22
CA LEU A 143 -0.54 0.31 -16.25
C LEU A 143 -0.03 0.18 -14.82
N SER A 144 0.48 -0.98 -14.40
CA SER A 144 0.91 -1.17 -13.03
C SER A 144 2.10 -0.27 -12.65
N PRO A 145 3.18 -0.16 -13.46
CA PRO A 145 4.25 0.81 -13.19
C PRO A 145 3.78 2.26 -13.21
N ALA A 146 2.85 2.63 -14.10
CA ALA A 146 2.29 3.99 -14.14
C ALA A 146 1.58 4.36 -12.83
N TYR A 147 0.75 3.46 -12.29
CA TYR A 147 0.07 3.65 -11.00
C TYR A 147 1.05 3.67 -9.83
N ILE A 148 2.09 2.83 -9.86
CA ILE A 148 3.16 2.85 -8.86
C ILE A 148 3.88 4.20 -8.89
N ALA A 149 4.29 4.67 -10.06
CA ALA A 149 4.93 5.97 -10.23
C ALA A 149 4.05 7.12 -9.71
N ALA A 150 2.74 7.08 -9.99
CA ALA A 150 1.76 8.03 -9.47
C ALA A 150 1.62 7.97 -7.93
N SER A 151 1.89 6.82 -7.31
CA SER A 151 1.83 6.63 -5.85
C SER A 151 3.04 7.24 -5.13
N ILE A 152 4.21 7.29 -5.76
CA ILE A 152 5.47 7.76 -5.15
C ILE A 152 5.37 9.20 -4.60
N PRO A 153 4.88 10.21 -5.36
CA PRO A 153 4.78 11.56 -4.84
C PRO A 153 3.77 11.70 -3.69
N LEU A 154 2.68 10.93 -3.71
CA LEU A 154 1.70 10.90 -2.61
C LEU A 154 2.36 10.40 -1.33
N PHE A 155 3.03 9.28 -1.42
CA PHE A 155 3.75 8.68 -0.30
C PHE A 155 4.87 9.56 0.21
N SER A 156 5.66 10.16 -0.67
CA SER A 156 6.79 11.03 -0.31
C SER A 156 6.33 12.30 0.42
N ARG A 157 5.22 12.91 -0.01
CA ARG A 157 4.60 14.05 0.67
C ARG A 157 4.09 13.67 2.06
N PHE A 158 3.45 12.52 2.17
CA PHE A 158 2.94 12.00 3.44
C PHE A 158 4.08 11.69 4.42
N SER A 159 5.11 10.99 3.97
CA SER A 159 6.29 10.68 4.77
C SER A 159 6.99 11.94 5.30
N ARG A 160 7.13 12.97 4.46
CA ARG A 160 7.68 14.27 4.90
C ARG A 160 6.82 14.94 5.97
N ARG A 161 5.49 14.92 5.83
CA ARG A 161 4.58 15.49 6.84
C ARG A 161 4.70 14.79 8.19
N ILE A 162 4.79 13.46 8.19
CA ILE A 162 5.00 12.70 9.42
C ILE A 162 6.31 13.12 10.08
N LYS A 163 7.42 13.14 9.33
CA LYS A 163 8.73 13.53 9.86
C LYS A 163 8.78 14.96 10.44
N GLN A 164 7.96 15.86 9.94
CA GLN A 164 7.90 17.24 10.42
C GLN A 164 7.04 17.44 11.68
N ASN A 165 6.13 16.50 11.98
CA ASN A 165 5.15 16.66 13.05
C ASN A 165 5.38 15.74 14.25
N TYR A 166 6.36 14.82 14.15
CA TYR A 166 6.62 13.81 15.19
C TYR A 166 8.07 13.81 15.64
N SER A 167 8.27 13.79 16.96
CA SER A 167 9.58 13.67 17.60
C SER A 167 10.11 12.23 17.59
N SER A 168 9.22 11.24 17.64
CA SER A 168 9.59 9.83 17.57
C SER A 168 8.93 9.16 16.37
N ILE A 169 9.75 8.79 15.39
CA ILE A 169 9.30 8.16 14.14
C ILE A 169 9.32 6.63 14.25
N GLU A 170 9.95 6.08 15.32
CA GLU A 170 10.16 4.62 15.46
C GLU A 170 8.85 3.83 15.40
N LYS A 171 7.77 4.36 16.00
CA LYS A 171 6.46 3.69 16.01
C LYS A 171 5.67 3.88 14.69
N MET A 172 6.07 4.83 13.85
CA MET A 172 5.40 5.18 12.61
C MET A 172 6.28 4.94 11.40
N ASP A 173 7.14 3.93 11.47
CA ASP A 173 8.01 3.58 10.35
C ASP A 173 7.19 3.13 9.15
N LEU A 174 7.21 3.99 8.12
CA LEU A 174 6.58 3.71 6.82
C LEU A 174 7.45 2.80 5.95
N SER A 175 8.49 2.21 6.49
CA SER A 175 9.40 1.29 5.77
C SER A 175 8.64 0.10 5.20
N TRP A 176 7.58 -0.35 5.86
CA TRP A 176 6.75 -1.44 5.40
C TRP A 176 6.05 -1.12 4.06
N ILE A 177 5.59 0.13 3.82
CA ILE A 177 5.00 0.52 2.53
C ILE A 177 6.07 0.51 1.44
N ARG A 178 7.28 0.99 1.76
CA ARG A 178 8.43 0.91 0.84
C ARG A 178 8.80 -0.54 0.54
N PHE A 179 8.76 -1.39 1.57
CA PHE A 179 8.97 -2.82 1.43
C PHE A 179 7.91 -3.47 0.53
N LEU A 180 6.62 -3.18 0.71
CA LEU A 180 5.56 -3.66 -0.16
C LEU A 180 5.78 -3.23 -1.62
N LEU A 181 6.14 -1.96 -1.83
CA LEU A 181 6.43 -1.43 -3.15
C LEU A 181 7.62 -2.14 -3.78
N PHE A 182 8.68 -2.37 -3.01
CA PHE A 182 9.85 -3.13 -3.45
C PHE A 182 9.48 -4.58 -3.83
N CYS A 183 8.74 -5.28 -2.99
CA CYS A 183 8.27 -6.65 -3.26
C CYS A 183 7.46 -6.72 -4.55
N PHE A 184 6.55 -5.77 -4.73
CA PHE A 184 5.72 -5.74 -5.92
C PHE A 184 6.53 -5.46 -7.19
N VAL A 185 7.42 -4.48 -7.16
CA VAL A 185 8.33 -4.22 -8.29
C VAL A 185 9.19 -5.44 -8.59
N SER A 186 9.68 -6.15 -7.57
CA SER A 186 10.46 -7.38 -7.74
C SER A 186 9.66 -8.48 -8.43
N ILE A 187 8.38 -8.66 -8.06
CA ILE A 187 7.48 -9.61 -8.72
C ILE A 187 7.29 -9.23 -10.19
N LEU A 188 7.00 -7.97 -10.50
CA LEU A 188 6.85 -7.50 -11.88
C LEU A 188 8.14 -7.72 -12.69
N VAL A 189 9.28 -7.35 -12.14
CA VAL A 189 10.59 -7.56 -12.81
C VAL A 189 10.82 -9.05 -13.06
N MET A 190 10.53 -9.91 -12.09
CA MET A 190 10.67 -11.35 -12.24
C MET A 190 9.78 -11.90 -13.35
N ILE A 191 8.52 -11.46 -13.44
CA ILE A 191 7.60 -11.85 -14.52
C ILE A 191 8.18 -11.43 -15.89
N VAL A 192 8.69 -10.19 -16.01
CA VAL A 192 9.32 -9.69 -17.24
C VAL A 192 10.52 -10.56 -17.64
N LEU A 193 11.40 -10.82 -16.68
CA LEU A 193 12.62 -11.62 -16.95
C LEU A 193 12.26 -13.03 -17.40
N ILE A 194 11.30 -13.67 -16.75
CA ILE A 194 10.81 -14.99 -17.16
C ILE A 194 10.27 -14.93 -18.58
N HIS A 195 9.40 -13.97 -18.86
CA HIS A 195 8.79 -13.84 -20.20
C HIS A 195 9.81 -13.58 -21.33
N LEU A 196 10.90 -12.83 -21.03
CA LEU A 196 11.92 -12.48 -22.04
C LEU A 196 12.99 -13.55 -22.25
N PHE A 197 13.32 -14.32 -21.21
CA PHE A 197 14.53 -15.16 -21.21
C PHE A 197 14.26 -16.65 -21.09
N THR A 198 13.01 -17.08 -20.89
CA THR A 198 12.72 -18.49 -20.72
C THR A 198 11.40 -18.90 -21.38
N GLU A 199 11.42 -20.12 -21.94
CA GLU A 199 10.22 -20.81 -22.43
C GLU A 199 9.78 -21.92 -21.46
N ASP A 200 10.50 -22.09 -20.35
CA ASP A 200 10.21 -23.15 -19.37
C ASP A 200 9.06 -22.72 -18.45
N GLU A 201 7.93 -23.41 -18.61
CA GLU A 201 6.70 -23.16 -17.81
C GLU A 201 6.92 -23.34 -16.30
N HIS A 202 7.87 -24.19 -15.89
CA HIS A 202 8.16 -24.45 -14.47
C HIS A 202 8.85 -23.27 -13.77
N ILE A 203 9.54 -22.43 -14.52
CA ILE A 203 10.17 -21.22 -13.95
C ILE A 203 9.10 -20.23 -13.47
N GLY A 204 7.91 -20.24 -14.05
CA GLY A 204 6.75 -19.48 -13.59
C GLY A 204 6.36 -19.76 -12.13
N ASP A 205 6.59 -20.98 -11.63
CA ASP A 205 6.28 -21.36 -10.25
C ASP A 205 7.03 -20.52 -9.20
N TYR A 206 8.25 -20.05 -9.54
CA TYR A 206 9.03 -19.18 -8.63
C TYR A 206 8.36 -17.84 -8.34
N VAL A 207 7.57 -17.30 -9.29
CA VAL A 207 6.77 -16.09 -9.06
C VAL A 207 5.75 -16.31 -7.96
N TRP A 208 5.11 -17.47 -7.95
CA TRP A 208 4.09 -17.83 -6.97
C TRP A 208 4.69 -18.09 -5.59
N ILE A 209 5.87 -18.74 -5.55
CA ILE A 209 6.63 -18.90 -4.30
C ILE A 209 7.02 -17.54 -3.74
N LEU A 210 7.56 -16.64 -4.57
CA LEU A 210 7.91 -15.28 -4.16
C LEU A 210 6.68 -14.53 -3.64
N THR A 211 5.54 -14.63 -4.33
CA THR A 211 4.27 -14.01 -3.91
C THR A 211 3.82 -14.56 -2.55
N SER A 212 3.94 -15.87 -2.32
CA SER A 212 3.62 -16.50 -1.02
C SER A 212 4.52 -15.95 0.08
N ILE A 213 5.83 -15.83 -0.16
CA ILE A 213 6.79 -15.24 0.79
C ILE A 213 6.40 -13.80 1.13
N VAL A 214 6.01 -13.01 0.13
CA VAL A 214 5.55 -11.63 0.36
C VAL A 214 4.31 -11.60 1.26
N ILE A 215 3.35 -12.48 1.07
CA ILE A 215 2.17 -12.59 1.95
C ILE A 215 2.58 -12.96 3.38
N TYR A 216 3.53 -13.88 3.57
CA TYR A 216 4.07 -14.22 4.89
C TYR A 216 4.71 -13.02 5.58
N LEU A 217 5.53 -12.25 4.86
CA LEU A 217 6.16 -11.04 5.37
C LEU A 217 5.11 -9.96 5.70
N MET A 218 4.07 -9.81 4.89
CA MET A 218 2.94 -8.92 5.21
C MET A 218 2.24 -9.32 6.49
N GLY A 219 2.04 -10.61 6.73
CA GLY A 219 1.52 -11.12 8.00
C GLY A 219 2.40 -10.76 9.19
N TYR A 220 3.70 -10.96 9.06
CA TYR A 220 4.68 -10.60 10.08
C TYR A 220 4.66 -9.10 10.40
N PHE A 221 4.77 -8.24 9.39
CA PHE A 221 4.71 -6.79 9.60
C PHE A 221 3.38 -6.32 10.17
N GLY A 222 2.28 -6.96 9.78
CA GLY A 222 0.97 -6.69 10.35
C GLY A 222 0.85 -7.00 11.84
N LEU A 223 1.64 -7.95 12.34
CA LEU A 223 1.73 -8.28 13.76
C LEU A 223 2.69 -7.34 14.52
N VAL A 224 3.85 -7.03 13.93
CA VAL A 224 4.91 -6.24 14.58
C VAL A 224 4.58 -4.74 14.57
N GLN A 225 3.86 -4.25 13.56
CA GLN A 225 3.48 -2.83 13.43
C GLN A 225 1.95 -2.65 13.41
N PRO A 226 1.24 -3.01 14.49
CA PRO A 226 -0.22 -2.92 14.54
C PRO A 226 -0.74 -1.49 14.41
N GLU A 227 0.06 -0.48 14.69
CA GLU A 227 -0.32 0.94 14.64
C GLU A 227 -0.61 1.44 13.22
N ILE A 228 0.06 0.88 12.20
CA ILE A 228 -0.21 1.16 10.79
C ILE A 228 -1.63 0.72 10.43
N PHE A 229 -2.07 -0.42 10.95
CA PHE A 229 -3.39 -0.98 10.71
C PHE A 229 -4.46 -0.43 11.67
N SER A 230 -4.05 0.19 12.79
CA SER A 230 -4.97 0.72 13.82
C SER A 230 -5.51 2.11 13.54
N GLY A 231 -4.97 2.82 12.57
CA GLY A 231 -5.52 4.09 12.10
C GLY A 231 -5.03 5.34 12.79
N ASN A 232 -3.98 5.26 13.58
CA ASN A 232 -3.40 6.45 14.20
C ASN A 232 -2.85 7.46 13.18
N LEU A 233 -2.52 7.02 11.96
CA LEU A 233 -2.00 7.86 10.89
C LEU A 233 -2.98 8.93 10.37
N ASN A 234 -4.29 8.71 10.47
CA ASN A 234 -5.30 9.65 9.93
C ASN A 234 -5.63 10.84 10.85
N GLN A 235 -5.22 10.82 12.14
CA GLN A 235 -5.36 12.00 13.01
C GLN A 235 -4.61 13.22 12.46
N PHE A 236 -3.57 13.00 11.71
CA PHE A 236 -2.58 13.98 11.29
C PHE A 236 -2.98 14.84 10.10
N GLY A 237 -3.87 14.33 9.26
CA GLY A 237 -4.37 15.08 8.12
C GLY A 237 -5.46 16.08 8.48
N GLN A 238 -6.25 15.80 9.52
CA GLN A 238 -7.36 16.70 9.93
C GLN A 238 -6.84 17.92 10.69
N GLU A 239 -5.90 17.74 11.61
CA GLU A 239 -5.37 18.85 12.40
C GLU A 239 -4.55 19.84 11.54
N THR A 240 -3.79 19.35 10.56
CA THR A 240 -3.01 20.22 9.65
C THR A 240 -3.88 20.96 8.63
N SER A 241 -4.98 20.38 8.18
CA SER A 241 -5.86 21.04 7.19
C SER A 241 -6.68 22.18 7.81
N ILE A 242 -7.05 22.07 9.09
CA ILE A 242 -7.73 23.13 9.85
C ILE A 242 -6.76 24.28 10.16
N SER A 243 -5.51 23.95 10.49
CA SER A 243 -4.48 24.94 10.80
C SER A 243 -4.01 25.72 9.57
N GLN A 244 -3.82 25.08 8.42
CA GLN A 244 -3.36 25.77 7.19
C GLN A 244 -4.37 26.78 6.63
N LYS A 245 -5.68 26.55 6.76
CA LYS A 245 -6.71 27.50 6.28
C LYS A 245 -6.83 28.76 7.12
N LYS A 246 -6.41 28.71 8.40
CA LYS A 246 -6.62 29.80 9.36
C LYS A 246 -5.45 30.81 9.44
N TYR A 247 -4.25 30.46 8.94
CA TYR A 247 -3.03 31.23 9.25
C TYR A 247 -2.10 31.55 8.06
N GLN A 248 -2.66 31.86 6.89
CA GLN A 248 -1.85 32.30 5.73
C GLN A 248 -1.18 33.69 5.89
N LYS A 249 -1.37 34.38 7.04
CA LYS A 249 -0.67 35.62 7.39
C LYS A 249 -0.31 35.58 8.88
N SER A 250 0.75 34.87 9.24
CA SER A 250 1.25 34.96 10.60
C SER A 250 2.49 35.87 10.64
N THR A 251 2.34 37.02 11.23
CA THR A 251 3.44 37.86 11.66
C THR A 251 3.89 37.41 13.05
N LEU A 252 4.80 36.42 13.10
CA LEU A 252 5.47 36.06 14.34
C LEU A 252 6.45 37.19 14.66
N THR A 253 6.17 37.95 15.74
CA THR A 253 7.11 38.99 16.21
C THR A 253 8.20 38.36 17.06
N ASP A 254 9.39 38.96 17.12
CA ASP A 254 10.50 38.47 17.94
C ASP A 254 10.12 38.26 19.40
N SER A 255 9.26 39.14 19.95
CA SER A 255 8.75 39.03 21.30
C SER A 255 7.84 37.82 21.51
N MET A 256 7.00 37.49 20.51
CA MET A 256 6.18 36.27 20.52
C MET A 256 7.03 35.01 20.39
N ALA A 257 8.06 35.03 19.54
CA ALA A 257 8.99 33.92 19.38
C ALA A 257 9.73 33.63 20.68
N GLU A 258 10.22 34.68 21.37
CA GLU A 258 10.92 34.54 22.64
C GLU A 258 9.96 34.06 23.76
N SER A 259 8.73 34.54 23.80
CA SER A 259 7.71 34.05 24.73
C SER A 259 7.39 32.57 24.52
N CYS A 260 7.23 32.16 23.25
CA CYS A 260 6.98 30.77 22.87
C CYS A 260 8.14 29.87 23.31
N TYR A 261 9.38 30.28 23.04
CA TYR A 261 10.56 29.50 23.40
C TYR A 261 10.75 29.33 24.90
N ARG A 262 10.51 30.38 25.70
CA ARG A 262 10.54 30.31 27.16
C ARG A 262 9.47 29.37 27.71
N LYS A 263 8.24 29.47 27.21
CA LYS A 263 7.15 28.56 27.61
C LYS A 263 7.48 27.10 27.22
N LEU A 264 8.03 26.88 26.02
CA LEU A 264 8.43 25.55 25.58
C LEU A 264 9.45 24.94 26.57
N LYS A 265 10.50 25.67 26.92
CA LYS A 265 11.52 25.18 27.90
C LYS A 265 10.89 24.89 29.26
N ALA A 266 10.03 25.77 29.76
CA ALA A 266 9.38 25.61 31.05
C ALA A 266 8.48 24.36 31.08
N VAL A 267 7.65 24.14 30.07
CA VAL A 267 6.74 23.01 29.99
C VAL A 267 7.53 21.69 29.78
N MET A 268 8.57 21.70 28.95
CA MET A 268 9.46 20.55 28.78
C MET A 268 10.14 20.15 30.08
N ALA A 269 10.62 21.11 30.86
CA ALA A 269 11.29 20.84 32.13
C ALA A 269 10.31 20.39 33.22
N SER A 270 9.12 21.04 33.36
CA SER A 270 8.17 20.76 34.42
C SER A 270 7.36 19.49 34.22
N LYS A 271 6.91 19.22 32.98
CA LYS A 271 6.08 18.07 32.65
C LYS A 271 6.87 16.90 32.07
N GLN A 272 8.16 17.07 31.87
CA GLN A 272 9.05 16.06 31.26
C GLN A 272 8.47 15.44 29.96
N LEU A 273 7.82 16.28 29.12
CA LEU A 273 7.11 15.83 27.93
C LEU A 273 8.02 15.12 26.90
N PHE A 274 9.34 15.34 26.98
CA PHE A 274 10.33 14.63 26.18
C PHE A 274 10.39 13.11 26.45
N LEU A 275 9.83 12.65 27.59
CA LEU A 275 9.71 11.21 27.88
C LEU A 275 8.47 10.57 27.21
N ASN A 276 7.56 11.39 26.70
CA ASN A 276 6.37 10.89 26.02
C ASN A 276 6.68 10.59 24.56
N SER A 277 6.77 9.32 24.20
CA SER A 277 7.00 8.86 22.82
C SER A 277 5.88 9.22 21.84
N ASP A 278 4.69 9.54 22.35
CA ASP A 278 3.52 9.90 21.56
C ASP A 278 3.33 11.43 21.44
N LEU A 279 4.31 12.21 21.93
CA LEU A 279 4.29 13.66 21.84
C LEU A 279 4.34 14.11 20.38
N THR A 280 3.38 14.96 20.01
CA THR A 280 3.28 15.53 18.66
C THR A 280 3.37 17.04 18.70
N LEU A 281 3.83 17.64 17.60
CA LEU A 281 3.89 19.09 17.49
C LEU A 281 2.53 19.77 17.70
N PRO A 282 1.39 19.27 17.18
CA PRO A 282 0.08 19.81 17.48
C PRO A 282 -0.28 19.78 18.96
N VAL A 283 -0.08 18.65 19.64
CA VAL A 283 -0.35 18.50 21.08
C VAL A 283 0.50 19.46 21.90
N LEU A 284 1.79 19.60 21.56
CA LEU A 284 2.67 20.55 22.23
C LEU A 284 2.28 22.01 21.95
N ALA A 285 1.83 22.32 20.74
CA ALA A 285 1.37 23.65 20.36
C ALA A 285 0.09 24.04 21.10
N GLU A 286 -0.85 23.10 21.26
CA GLU A 286 -2.07 23.29 22.07
C GLU A 286 -1.74 23.53 23.54
N GLU A 287 -0.85 22.73 24.13
CA GLU A 287 -0.38 22.88 25.50
C GLU A 287 0.27 24.24 25.77
N LEU A 288 0.99 24.78 24.77
CA LEU A 288 1.65 26.08 24.85
C LEU A 288 0.73 27.25 24.48
N ASN A 289 -0.46 26.97 23.94
CA ASN A 289 -1.40 27.92 23.37
C ASN A 289 -0.80 28.74 22.22
N PHE A 290 -0.06 28.05 21.32
CA PHE A 290 0.49 28.59 20.08
C PHE A 290 0.00 27.81 18.88
N SER A 291 0.10 28.40 17.67
CA SER A 291 -0.14 27.62 16.45
C SER A 291 1.02 26.64 16.19
N THR A 292 0.71 25.51 15.59
CA THR A 292 1.75 24.53 15.16
C THR A 292 2.77 25.14 14.24
N HIS A 293 2.38 26.09 13.38
CA HIS A 293 3.27 26.81 12.48
C HIS A 293 4.27 27.68 13.25
N HIS A 294 3.79 28.49 14.20
CA HIS A 294 4.66 29.34 15.04
C HIS A 294 5.61 28.51 15.87
N LEU A 295 5.11 27.43 16.49
CA LEU A 295 5.94 26.56 17.31
C LEU A 295 7.03 25.88 16.46
N SER A 296 6.68 25.36 15.27
CA SER A 296 7.64 24.76 14.35
C SER A 296 8.72 25.77 13.93
N GLN A 297 8.30 27.00 13.61
CA GLN A 297 9.22 28.06 13.23
C GLN A 297 10.18 28.40 14.37
N VAL A 298 9.66 28.57 15.59
CA VAL A 298 10.46 28.88 16.78
C VAL A 298 11.46 27.77 17.10
N ILE A 299 11.04 26.50 17.01
CA ILE A 299 11.94 25.37 17.20
C ILE A 299 13.05 25.38 16.17
N ASN A 300 12.72 25.49 14.89
CA ASN A 300 13.72 25.50 13.81
C ASN A 300 14.70 26.68 13.92
N GLU A 301 14.21 27.88 14.21
CA GLU A 301 15.05 29.08 14.31
C GLU A 301 15.98 29.05 15.53
N ARG A 302 15.52 28.50 16.65
CA ARG A 302 16.27 28.49 17.92
C ARG A 302 17.15 27.27 18.13
N THR A 303 16.83 26.13 17.51
CA THR A 303 17.58 24.89 17.69
C THR A 303 18.29 24.42 16.43
N GLY A 304 17.94 24.94 15.25
CA GLY A 304 18.44 24.47 13.96
C GLY A 304 17.91 23.08 13.57
N GLN A 305 16.93 22.55 14.33
CA GLN A 305 16.39 21.20 14.14
C GLN A 305 14.88 21.25 13.94
N SER A 306 14.34 20.25 13.25
CA SER A 306 12.89 20.03 13.23
C SER A 306 12.45 19.35 14.53
N PHE A 307 11.16 19.48 14.85
CA PHE A 307 10.55 18.82 16.02
C PHE A 307 10.67 17.29 15.99
#